data_14fcaea64b47256ea215173109ca6f96
#
_entry.id   14fcaea64b47256ea215173109ca6f96
#
_cell.length_a   1.000
_cell.length_b   1.000
_cell.length_c   1.000
_cell.angle_alpha   90.00
_cell.angle_beta   90.00
_cell.angle_gamma   90.00
#
_symmetry.space_group_name_H-M   'P 1'
#
loop_
_entity.id
_entity.type
_entity.pdbx_description
1 polymer ?
#
loop_
_entity_poly.entity_id
_entity_poly.type
_entity_poly.pdbx_seq_one_letter_code
_entity_poly.pdbx_strand_id
1 'polypeptide(L)'
;MANKACNEVVTVANMPMTVFDMISAMQNKYADRVAFRYVEGKDTVVEKTYAQYVQDIRKATGYLQQELGEPKGKKIVILSRTNYEYGAVVFGTMMAGAVIVTLNQGKTWAELEYELGMVEPDLIFNDGIDYGYRAQLEALYGARLRPMDVWTAAPEAEMVNRIDHEGLLMLMFTSGTTGRSKGVMLSEKNYFTACQMYIDGLKSVLDYEERLVPQYLDQTFSHFTLVPMFHLAGFICYFVYGVQGWTLNLCCDARDLRRDMSLMHSDAMSTPPVLVEMICNEVKRGHADRLNGLWNLSCSSAILDPAILSDLVKNGFYINQCYSMTELAGYGLLNVTQEGDHLRALGKPDGFCEVKVDETGEICVRGGCVMLGYYKDPKATAETIDKDGWLHTGDLARVDEEGYYYMTGRKKNLIILDSGENVSPEELEKLLGKCDAIKECIVKEMGKKIGTVVCCEDDKQQQVKAFVTELNRTLPMYKRISVVECSAEPLPRNALGKLLRR
;
A
#
# COMPACT_ATOMS: atom_id res chain seq x y z
N MET A 1 -21.68 -17.79 33.66
CA MET A 1 -20.21 -17.94 33.70
C MET A 1 -19.75 -17.76 32.27
N ALA A 2 -19.34 -16.55 31.91
CA ALA A 2 -18.82 -16.26 30.57
C ALA A 2 -17.49 -17.00 30.42
N ASN A 3 -17.41 -17.83 29.41
CA ASN A 3 -16.19 -18.49 28.98
C ASN A 3 -15.15 -17.38 28.69
N LYS A 4 -14.17 -17.19 29.59
CA LYS A 4 -12.94 -16.50 29.23
C LYS A 4 -12.22 -17.40 28.24
N ALA A 5 -12.60 -17.30 26.95
CA ALA A 5 -11.75 -17.80 25.89
C ALA A 5 -10.39 -17.15 26.09
N CYS A 6 -9.38 -17.98 26.25
CA CYS A 6 -7.99 -17.57 26.37
C CYS A 6 -7.68 -16.64 25.18
N ASN A 7 -7.40 -15.38 25.47
CA ASN A 7 -7.00 -14.41 24.44
C ASN A 7 -5.56 -14.74 24.05
N GLU A 8 -5.40 -15.74 23.20
CA GLU A 8 -4.12 -16.12 22.65
C GLU A 8 -3.69 -15.07 21.63
N VAL A 9 -2.51 -14.51 21.80
CA VAL A 9 -1.92 -13.57 20.83
C VAL A 9 -1.76 -14.28 19.49
N VAL A 10 -2.21 -13.67 18.42
CA VAL A 10 -2.00 -14.18 17.09
C VAL A 10 -0.52 -14.03 16.71
N THR A 11 0.09 -15.14 16.39
CA THR A 11 1.48 -15.26 15.94
C THR A 11 1.51 -15.95 14.58
N VAL A 12 2.65 -15.94 13.92
CA VAL A 12 2.80 -16.69 12.66
C VAL A 12 2.46 -18.18 12.80
N ALA A 13 2.71 -18.76 13.98
CA ALA A 13 2.47 -20.17 14.23
C ALA A 13 0.97 -20.54 14.36
N ASN A 14 0.10 -19.59 14.74
CA ASN A 14 -1.32 -19.84 14.99
C ASN A 14 -2.27 -18.97 14.16
N MET A 15 -1.75 -18.15 13.25
CA MET A 15 -2.57 -17.32 12.38
C MET A 15 -3.36 -18.15 11.37
N PRO A 16 -4.57 -17.74 10.99
CA PRO A 16 -5.24 -18.27 9.81
C PRO A 16 -4.36 -18.14 8.56
N MET A 17 -4.36 -19.16 7.71
CA MET A 17 -3.59 -19.18 6.46
C MET A 17 -4.47 -19.21 5.21
N THR A 18 -5.79 -19.12 5.39
CA THR A 18 -6.79 -19.00 4.32
C THR A 18 -7.85 -17.96 4.65
N VAL A 19 -8.50 -17.40 3.63
CA VAL A 19 -9.64 -16.50 3.80
C VAL A 19 -10.77 -17.19 4.56
N PHE A 20 -11.01 -18.48 4.25
CA PHE A 20 -12.03 -19.26 4.94
C PHE A 20 -11.75 -19.39 6.44
N ASP A 21 -10.52 -19.72 6.83
CA ASP A 21 -10.12 -19.85 8.24
C ASP A 21 -10.16 -18.48 8.94
N MET A 22 -9.75 -17.41 8.26
CA MET A 22 -9.83 -16.04 8.77
C MET A 22 -11.28 -15.64 9.05
N ILE A 23 -12.21 -15.86 8.10
CA ILE A 23 -13.63 -15.54 8.30
C ILE A 23 -14.24 -16.45 9.39
N SER A 24 -13.82 -17.71 9.46
CA SER A 24 -14.23 -18.60 10.54
C SER A 24 -13.75 -18.12 11.91
N ALA A 25 -12.53 -17.58 12.02
CA ALA A 25 -12.03 -16.97 13.23
C ALA A 25 -12.82 -15.69 13.58
N MET A 26 -13.14 -14.85 12.60
CA MET A 26 -13.99 -13.67 12.77
C MET A 26 -15.34 -14.03 13.39
N GLN A 27 -15.96 -15.11 12.93
CA GLN A 27 -17.25 -15.57 13.44
C GLN A 27 -17.17 -16.23 14.83
N ASN A 28 -16.15 -17.05 15.06
CA ASN A 28 -16.10 -17.92 16.24
C ASN A 28 -15.26 -17.36 17.39
N LYS A 29 -14.24 -16.54 17.10
CA LYS A 29 -13.34 -15.98 18.11
C LYS A 29 -13.59 -14.49 18.34
N TYR A 30 -13.99 -13.73 17.31
CA TYR A 30 -14.04 -12.28 17.32
C TYR A 30 -15.44 -11.69 17.17
N ALA A 31 -16.49 -12.52 17.18
CA ALA A 31 -17.88 -12.15 16.84
C ALA A 31 -18.35 -10.82 17.43
N ASP A 32 -18.14 -10.62 18.73
CA ASP A 32 -18.62 -9.47 19.49
C ASP A 32 -17.71 -8.24 19.41
N ARG A 33 -16.53 -8.35 18.75
CA ARG A 33 -15.60 -7.23 18.62
C ARG A 33 -16.00 -6.33 17.46
N VAL A 34 -15.64 -5.06 17.57
CA VAL A 34 -15.83 -4.10 16.48
C VAL A 34 -14.83 -4.40 15.36
N ALA A 35 -15.33 -4.74 14.19
CA ALA A 35 -14.53 -4.95 12.99
C ALA A 35 -14.25 -3.63 12.27
N PHE A 36 -15.26 -2.77 12.17
CA PHE A 36 -15.16 -1.50 11.45
C PHE A 36 -15.79 -0.36 12.24
N ARG A 37 -15.17 0.83 12.11
CA ARG A 37 -15.78 2.12 12.42
C ARG A 37 -15.70 3.02 11.20
N TYR A 38 -16.72 3.83 10.99
CA TYR A 38 -16.75 4.88 9.98
C TYR A 38 -17.74 5.97 10.38
N VAL A 39 -17.63 7.15 9.77
CA VAL A 39 -18.49 8.28 10.10
C VAL A 39 -19.57 8.41 9.04
N GLU A 40 -20.85 8.39 9.48
CA GLU A 40 -22.01 8.72 8.66
C GLU A 40 -22.47 10.15 8.95
N GLY A 41 -22.88 10.85 7.90
CA GLY A 41 -23.34 12.22 8.03
C GLY A 41 -22.25 13.15 8.54
N LYS A 42 -22.58 13.93 9.59
CA LYS A 42 -21.68 14.97 10.10
C LYS A 42 -20.71 14.46 11.16
N ASP A 43 -21.19 13.63 12.09
CA ASP A 43 -20.46 13.25 13.31
C ASP A 43 -20.90 11.91 13.93
N THR A 44 -21.73 11.13 13.25
CA THR A 44 -22.21 9.85 13.77
C THR A 44 -21.20 8.74 13.46
N VAL A 45 -20.56 8.22 14.49
CA VAL A 45 -19.69 7.03 14.37
C VAL A 45 -20.57 5.78 14.33
N VAL A 46 -20.47 5.04 13.25
CA VAL A 46 -21.12 3.73 13.07
C VAL A 46 -20.11 2.63 13.37
N GLU A 47 -20.52 1.65 14.16
CA GLU A 47 -19.73 0.47 14.46
C GLU A 47 -20.38 -0.78 13.85
N LYS A 48 -19.54 -1.65 13.28
CA LYS A 48 -19.92 -2.97 12.79
C LYS A 48 -19.09 -4.03 13.50
N THR A 49 -19.76 -4.99 14.13
CA THR A 49 -19.07 -6.12 14.76
C THR A 49 -18.60 -7.13 13.71
N TYR A 50 -17.68 -8.02 14.11
CA TYR A 50 -17.26 -9.12 13.24
C TYR A 50 -18.41 -10.07 12.90
N ALA A 51 -19.35 -10.32 13.84
CA ALA A 51 -20.55 -11.10 13.56
C ALA A 51 -21.40 -10.48 12.45
N GLN A 52 -21.64 -9.16 12.51
CA GLN A 52 -22.35 -8.43 11.47
C GLN A 52 -21.59 -8.46 10.14
N TYR A 53 -20.28 -8.27 10.19
CA TYR A 53 -19.44 -8.28 9.00
C TYR A 53 -19.45 -9.66 8.29
N VAL A 54 -19.32 -10.76 9.04
CA VAL A 54 -19.43 -12.12 8.48
C VAL A 54 -20.83 -12.37 7.91
N GLN A 55 -21.88 -11.90 8.56
CA GLN A 55 -23.24 -11.95 8.00
C GLN A 55 -23.32 -11.22 6.66
N ASP A 56 -22.75 -10.01 6.57
CA ASP A 56 -22.74 -9.20 5.36
C ASP A 56 -21.89 -9.86 4.25
N ILE A 57 -20.74 -10.48 4.57
CA ILE A 57 -19.97 -11.31 3.63
C ILE A 57 -20.83 -12.44 3.08
N ARG A 58 -21.60 -13.15 3.93
CA ARG A 58 -22.48 -14.25 3.52
C ARG A 58 -23.61 -13.77 2.60
N LYS A 59 -24.18 -12.59 2.87
CA LYS A 59 -25.20 -11.99 1.99
C LYS A 59 -24.60 -11.59 0.65
N ALA A 60 -23.42 -10.96 0.64
CA ALA A 60 -22.73 -10.62 -0.60
C ALA A 60 -22.40 -11.87 -1.43
N THR A 61 -21.96 -12.97 -0.77
CA THR A 61 -21.77 -14.27 -1.42
C THR A 61 -23.07 -14.80 -2.02
N GLY A 62 -24.15 -14.77 -1.24
CA GLY A 62 -25.49 -15.23 -1.68
C GLY A 62 -26.03 -14.42 -2.86
N TYR A 63 -25.83 -13.10 -2.84
CA TYR A 63 -26.18 -12.23 -3.96
C TYR A 63 -25.44 -12.64 -5.25
N LEU A 64 -24.11 -12.85 -5.17
CA LEU A 64 -23.31 -13.24 -6.33
C LEU A 64 -23.73 -14.61 -6.88
N GLN A 65 -24.08 -15.57 -6.02
CA GLN A 65 -24.59 -16.87 -6.42
C GLN A 65 -25.95 -16.76 -7.13
N GLN A 66 -26.85 -15.92 -6.66
CA GLN A 66 -28.14 -15.68 -7.31
C GLN A 66 -28.00 -14.96 -8.65
N GLU A 67 -27.15 -13.93 -8.70
CA GLU A 67 -26.98 -13.09 -9.88
C GLU A 67 -26.23 -13.79 -11.02
N LEU A 68 -25.23 -14.61 -10.68
CA LEU A 68 -24.34 -15.23 -11.65
C LEU A 68 -24.59 -16.74 -11.86
N GLY A 69 -25.36 -17.39 -10.97
CA GLY A 69 -25.53 -18.84 -10.94
C GLY A 69 -24.27 -19.59 -10.54
N GLU A 70 -23.23 -19.54 -11.35
CA GLU A 70 -21.90 -20.11 -11.08
C GLU A 70 -20.85 -18.98 -11.05
N PRO A 71 -20.49 -18.47 -9.86
CA PRO A 71 -19.55 -17.35 -9.74
C PRO A 71 -18.08 -17.73 -9.96
N LYS A 72 -17.72 -19.03 -9.87
CA LYS A 72 -16.32 -19.46 -9.94
C LYS A 72 -15.61 -18.93 -11.18
N GLY A 73 -14.50 -18.24 -10.95
CA GLY A 73 -13.66 -17.64 -12.01
C GLY A 73 -14.26 -16.42 -12.72
N LYS A 74 -15.50 -16.01 -12.36
CA LYS A 74 -16.09 -14.75 -12.81
C LYS A 74 -15.31 -13.56 -12.26
N LYS A 75 -15.22 -12.48 -13.02
CA LYS A 75 -14.45 -11.28 -12.65
C LYS A 75 -15.39 -10.20 -12.14
N ILE A 76 -15.26 -9.89 -10.87
CA ILE A 76 -16.07 -8.90 -10.16
C ILE A 76 -15.20 -7.66 -9.93
N VAL A 77 -15.53 -6.59 -10.62
CA VAL A 77 -14.83 -5.31 -10.48
C VAL A 77 -15.44 -4.48 -9.36
N ILE A 78 -14.60 -3.87 -8.53
CA ILE A 78 -14.98 -2.79 -7.63
C ILE A 78 -14.39 -1.49 -8.17
N LEU A 79 -15.27 -0.54 -8.49
CA LEU A 79 -14.97 0.80 -8.96
C LEU A 79 -15.63 1.80 -7.99
N SER A 80 -15.06 1.93 -6.81
CA SER A 80 -15.61 2.68 -5.69
C SER A 80 -14.49 3.25 -4.82
N ARG A 81 -14.79 4.37 -4.14
CA ARG A 81 -13.96 4.81 -3.01
C ARG A 81 -14.10 3.82 -1.84
N THR A 82 -13.18 3.94 -0.88
CA THR A 82 -13.24 3.16 0.36
C THR A 82 -14.55 3.44 1.09
N ASN A 83 -15.28 2.38 1.45
CA ASN A 83 -16.47 2.38 2.30
C ASN A 83 -16.58 1.00 2.98
N TYR A 84 -17.55 0.84 3.86
CA TYR A 84 -17.77 -0.42 4.57
C TYR A 84 -18.15 -1.58 3.62
N GLU A 85 -19.01 -1.30 2.66
CA GLU A 85 -19.51 -2.27 1.68
C GLU A 85 -18.39 -2.86 0.82
N TYR A 86 -17.31 -2.10 0.64
CA TYR A 86 -16.13 -2.54 -0.11
C TYR A 86 -15.59 -3.88 0.43
N GLY A 87 -15.40 -3.97 1.75
CA GLY A 87 -14.90 -5.19 2.38
C GLY A 87 -15.88 -6.38 2.25
N ALA A 88 -17.17 -6.14 2.42
CA ALA A 88 -18.20 -7.18 2.29
C ALA A 88 -18.24 -7.74 0.85
N VAL A 89 -18.16 -6.86 -0.17
CA VAL A 89 -18.11 -7.28 -1.59
C VAL A 89 -16.82 -8.03 -1.90
N VAL A 90 -15.66 -7.57 -1.37
CA VAL A 90 -14.36 -8.25 -1.55
C VAL A 90 -14.43 -9.69 -1.07
N PHE A 91 -14.73 -9.89 0.22
CA PHE A 91 -14.74 -11.23 0.80
C PHE A 91 -15.93 -12.08 0.33
N GLY A 92 -17.07 -11.46 0.05
CA GLY A 92 -18.20 -12.13 -0.57
C GLY A 92 -17.85 -12.68 -1.96
N THR A 93 -17.07 -11.91 -2.75
CA THR A 93 -16.56 -12.35 -4.06
C THR A 93 -15.59 -13.53 -3.91
N MET A 94 -14.63 -13.44 -2.99
CA MET A 94 -13.67 -14.51 -2.72
C MET A 94 -14.38 -15.79 -2.28
N MET A 95 -15.32 -15.69 -1.33
CA MET A 95 -16.09 -16.84 -0.83
C MET A 95 -17.03 -17.46 -1.89
N ALA A 96 -17.46 -16.68 -2.87
CA ALA A 96 -18.18 -17.18 -4.03
C ALA A 96 -17.26 -17.94 -5.03
N GLY A 97 -15.93 -17.89 -4.87
CA GLY A 97 -14.95 -18.45 -5.79
C GLY A 97 -14.70 -17.61 -7.03
N ALA A 98 -15.15 -16.35 -7.02
CA ALA A 98 -14.95 -15.39 -8.10
C ALA A 98 -13.63 -14.64 -7.92
N VAL A 99 -13.15 -14.00 -8.99
CA VAL A 99 -11.94 -13.18 -9.01
C VAL A 99 -12.31 -11.74 -8.71
N ILE A 100 -11.71 -11.16 -7.69
CA ILE A 100 -11.88 -9.75 -7.36
C ILE A 100 -10.93 -8.89 -8.22
N VAL A 101 -11.44 -7.78 -8.73
CA VAL A 101 -10.65 -6.79 -9.47
C VAL A 101 -10.88 -5.42 -8.87
N THR A 102 -9.84 -4.79 -8.37
CA THR A 102 -9.94 -3.45 -7.79
C THR A 102 -9.38 -2.41 -8.77
N LEU A 103 -10.18 -1.40 -9.08
CA LEU A 103 -9.80 -0.32 -9.97
C LEU A 103 -9.84 1.03 -9.24
N ASN A 104 -8.92 1.91 -9.61
CA ASN A 104 -8.89 3.28 -9.09
C ASN A 104 -9.94 4.13 -9.82
N GLN A 105 -10.99 4.52 -9.10
CA GLN A 105 -12.07 5.38 -9.61
C GLN A 105 -11.60 6.79 -10.01
N GLY A 106 -10.44 7.25 -9.52
CA GLY A 106 -9.86 8.55 -9.85
C GLY A 106 -9.10 8.59 -11.19
N LYS A 107 -9.05 7.47 -11.94
CA LYS A 107 -8.43 7.42 -13.26
C LYS A 107 -9.27 8.09 -14.33
N THR A 108 -8.62 8.48 -15.43
CA THR A 108 -9.31 8.95 -16.64
C THR A 108 -10.12 7.82 -17.27
N TRP A 109 -11.16 8.19 -18.06
CA TRP A 109 -11.95 7.19 -18.79
C TRP A 109 -11.08 6.31 -19.70
N ALA A 110 -10.12 6.90 -20.42
CA ALA A 110 -9.25 6.14 -21.32
C ALA A 110 -8.42 5.06 -20.59
N GLU A 111 -7.98 5.32 -19.37
CA GLU A 111 -7.27 4.33 -18.53
C GLU A 111 -8.24 3.24 -18.05
N LEU A 112 -9.42 3.63 -17.58
CA LEU A 112 -10.46 2.70 -17.13
C LEU A 112 -11.01 1.84 -18.25
N GLU A 113 -11.25 2.42 -19.42
CA GLU A 113 -11.71 1.69 -20.60
C GLU A 113 -10.71 0.62 -21.03
N TYR A 114 -9.41 0.95 -20.99
CA TYR A 114 -8.34 -0.02 -21.24
C TYR A 114 -8.34 -1.17 -20.22
N GLU A 115 -8.42 -0.84 -18.92
CA GLU A 115 -8.41 -1.84 -17.85
C GLU A 115 -9.68 -2.70 -17.85
N LEU A 116 -10.86 -2.11 -18.00
CA LEU A 116 -12.15 -2.81 -18.10
C LEU A 116 -12.21 -3.68 -19.35
N GLY A 117 -11.68 -3.18 -20.48
CA GLY A 117 -11.58 -3.95 -21.74
C GLY A 117 -10.65 -5.15 -21.62
N MET A 118 -9.53 -5.02 -20.85
CA MET A 118 -8.64 -6.13 -20.57
C MET A 118 -9.28 -7.16 -19.63
N VAL A 119 -9.99 -6.70 -18.60
CA VAL A 119 -10.63 -7.55 -17.58
C VAL A 119 -11.85 -8.25 -18.14
N GLU A 120 -12.69 -7.57 -18.94
CA GLU A 120 -14.00 -8.07 -19.39
C GLU A 120 -14.86 -8.50 -18.19
N PRO A 121 -15.29 -7.55 -17.32
CA PRO A 121 -15.95 -7.86 -16.06
C PRO A 121 -17.30 -8.54 -16.26
N ASP A 122 -17.64 -9.48 -15.38
CA ASP A 122 -18.97 -10.07 -15.29
C ASP A 122 -19.94 -9.14 -14.53
N LEU A 123 -19.47 -8.51 -13.43
CA LEU A 123 -20.18 -7.46 -12.69
C LEU A 123 -19.21 -6.34 -12.29
N ILE A 124 -19.76 -5.14 -12.10
CA ILE A 124 -19.06 -3.96 -11.62
C ILE A 124 -19.85 -3.35 -10.47
N PHE A 125 -19.30 -3.41 -9.27
CA PHE A 125 -19.83 -2.68 -8.12
C PHE A 125 -19.33 -1.23 -8.14
N ASN A 126 -20.25 -0.28 -7.99
CA ASN A 126 -19.96 1.15 -8.11
C ASN A 126 -20.68 1.94 -7.00
N ASP A 127 -20.05 2.98 -6.46
CA ASP A 127 -20.59 3.82 -5.38
C ASP A 127 -21.59 4.89 -5.86
N GLY A 128 -21.90 4.91 -7.14
CA GLY A 128 -22.88 5.84 -7.72
C GLY A 128 -22.37 7.28 -7.88
N ILE A 129 -21.12 7.57 -7.50
CA ILE A 129 -20.52 8.90 -7.65
C ILE A 129 -20.10 9.09 -9.10
N ASP A 130 -20.35 10.29 -9.63
CA ASP A 130 -19.84 10.65 -10.95
C ASP A 130 -18.42 11.24 -10.83
N TYR A 131 -17.46 10.48 -11.33
CA TYR A 131 -16.05 10.89 -11.44
C TYR A 131 -15.72 11.50 -12.81
N GLY A 132 -16.76 11.90 -13.60
CA GLY A 132 -16.61 12.51 -14.92
C GLY A 132 -16.65 11.50 -16.08
N TYR A 133 -16.98 10.23 -15.84
CA TYR A 133 -17.08 9.19 -16.88
C TYR A 133 -18.34 8.30 -16.74
N ARG A 134 -19.31 8.71 -15.90
CA ARG A 134 -20.50 7.92 -15.61
C ARG A 134 -21.29 7.54 -16.87
N ALA A 135 -21.47 8.49 -17.79
CA ALA A 135 -22.20 8.24 -19.03
C ALA A 135 -21.55 7.16 -19.91
N GLN A 136 -20.22 7.18 -20.03
CA GLN A 136 -19.45 6.17 -20.78
C GLN A 136 -19.54 4.80 -20.10
N LEU A 137 -19.41 4.77 -18.78
CA LEU A 137 -19.52 3.54 -17.98
C LEU A 137 -20.90 2.90 -18.11
N GLU A 138 -21.97 3.68 -18.00
CA GLU A 138 -23.35 3.23 -18.16
C GLU A 138 -23.63 2.75 -19.60
N ALA A 139 -23.12 3.44 -20.62
CA ALA A 139 -23.31 3.07 -22.00
C ALA A 139 -22.69 1.71 -22.36
N LEU A 140 -21.51 1.40 -21.83
CA LEU A 140 -20.80 0.16 -22.15
C LEU A 140 -21.09 -0.99 -21.17
N TYR A 141 -21.34 -0.68 -19.90
CA TYR A 141 -21.42 -1.68 -18.84
C TYR A 141 -22.71 -1.59 -18.00
N GLY A 142 -23.71 -0.78 -18.40
CA GLY A 142 -24.91 -0.52 -17.59
C GLY A 142 -25.63 -1.78 -17.08
N ALA A 143 -25.75 -2.81 -17.92
CA ALA A 143 -26.34 -4.10 -17.54
C ALA A 143 -25.54 -4.86 -16.46
N ARG A 144 -24.25 -4.54 -16.29
CA ARG A 144 -23.32 -5.17 -15.32
C ARG A 144 -23.06 -4.32 -14.09
N LEU A 145 -23.54 -3.06 -14.06
CA LEU A 145 -23.37 -2.16 -12.94
C LEU A 145 -24.29 -2.54 -11.78
N ARG A 146 -23.74 -2.53 -10.57
CA ARG A 146 -24.47 -2.77 -9.33
C ARG A 146 -24.08 -1.75 -8.28
N PRO A 147 -25.03 -1.23 -7.48
CA PRO A 147 -24.71 -0.45 -6.28
C PRO A 147 -23.88 -1.26 -5.29
N MET A 148 -23.05 -0.59 -4.49
CA MET A 148 -22.19 -1.25 -3.49
C MET A 148 -22.98 -2.04 -2.43
N ASP A 149 -24.21 -1.63 -2.13
CA ASP A 149 -25.09 -2.16 -1.08
C ASP A 149 -26.20 -3.12 -1.59
N VAL A 150 -26.23 -3.42 -2.88
CA VAL A 150 -27.31 -4.23 -3.52
C VAL A 150 -27.52 -5.60 -2.87
N TRP A 151 -26.49 -6.15 -2.28
CA TRP A 151 -26.49 -7.47 -1.63
C TRP A 151 -27.16 -7.48 -0.26
N THR A 152 -27.45 -6.35 0.35
CA THR A 152 -27.92 -6.25 1.75
C THR A 152 -29.24 -7.00 2.02
N ALA A 153 -30.10 -7.13 1.02
CA ALA A 153 -31.36 -7.88 1.10
C ALA A 153 -31.23 -9.33 0.62
N ALA A 154 -30.06 -9.79 0.17
CA ALA A 154 -29.87 -11.14 -0.32
C ALA A 154 -29.86 -12.17 0.83
N PRO A 155 -30.23 -13.44 0.56
CA PRO A 155 -30.10 -14.51 1.54
C PRO A 155 -28.62 -14.78 1.84
N GLU A 156 -28.36 -15.21 3.07
CA GLU A 156 -27.02 -15.62 3.46
C GLU A 156 -26.63 -16.94 2.78
N ALA A 157 -25.47 -16.96 2.13
CA ALA A 157 -24.91 -18.19 1.62
C ALA A 157 -24.35 -19.08 2.75
N GLU A 158 -24.32 -20.37 2.50
CA GLU A 158 -23.54 -21.29 3.33
C GLU A 158 -22.03 -21.00 3.18
N MET A 159 -21.33 -21.03 4.31
CA MET A 159 -19.87 -20.86 4.34
C MET A 159 -19.18 -22.14 3.86
N VAL A 160 -18.75 -22.13 2.61
CA VAL A 160 -17.99 -23.21 1.97
C VAL A 160 -16.75 -22.62 1.35
N ASN A 161 -15.60 -23.23 1.60
CA ASN A 161 -14.36 -22.80 0.94
C ASN A 161 -14.39 -23.20 -0.55
N ARG A 162 -14.44 -22.18 -1.42
CA ARG A 162 -14.40 -22.34 -2.89
C ARG A 162 -13.12 -21.77 -3.50
N ILE A 163 -12.22 -21.25 -2.66
CA ILE A 163 -11.01 -20.57 -3.10
C ILE A 163 -9.95 -21.61 -3.48
N ASP A 164 -9.35 -21.42 -4.64
CA ASP A 164 -8.12 -22.13 -5.01
C ASP A 164 -6.94 -21.36 -4.40
N HIS A 165 -6.31 -21.95 -3.40
CA HIS A 165 -5.24 -21.31 -2.61
C HIS A 165 -4.06 -20.80 -3.46
N GLU A 166 -3.74 -21.49 -4.54
CA GLU A 166 -2.66 -21.11 -5.46
C GLU A 166 -3.18 -20.48 -6.77
N GLY A 167 -4.50 -20.49 -6.97
CA GLY A 167 -5.15 -19.94 -8.15
C GLY A 167 -5.32 -18.42 -8.11
N LEU A 168 -5.80 -17.88 -9.21
CA LEU A 168 -6.09 -16.45 -9.33
C LEU A 168 -7.26 -16.06 -8.42
N LEU A 169 -6.95 -15.29 -7.37
CA LEU A 169 -7.94 -14.73 -6.44
C LEU A 169 -8.25 -13.26 -6.78
N MET A 170 -7.24 -12.51 -7.19
CA MET A 170 -7.35 -11.06 -7.34
C MET A 170 -6.50 -10.51 -8.48
N LEU A 171 -7.01 -9.44 -9.11
CA LEU A 171 -6.27 -8.58 -10.03
C LEU A 171 -6.15 -7.17 -9.43
N MET A 172 -4.93 -6.68 -9.34
CA MET A 172 -4.63 -5.28 -9.00
C MET A 172 -3.87 -4.61 -10.13
N PHE A 173 -4.27 -3.40 -10.50
CA PHE A 173 -3.62 -2.68 -11.60
C PHE A 173 -2.56 -1.71 -11.06
N THR A 174 -1.35 -1.81 -11.62
CA THR A 174 -0.23 -0.90 -11.34
C THR A 174 0.04 0.00 -12.54
N SER A 175 0.51 1.22 -12.28
CA SER A 175 1.00 2.10 -13.35
C SER A 175 2.28 1.50 -13.93
N GLY A 176 2.16 0.84 -15.07
CA GLY A 176 3.30 0.24 -15.77
C GLY A 176 4.37 1.27 -16.13
N THR A 177 5.62 0.82 -16.18
CA THR A 177 6.77 1.66 -16.57
C THR A 177 6.72 2.11 -18.03
N THR A 178 5.94 1.42 -18.86
CA THR A 178 5.72 1.69 -20.29
C THR A 178 4.57 2.65 -20.56
N GLY A 179 3.93 3.19 -19.51
CA GLY A 179 2.81 4.14 -19.61
C GLY A 179 1.42 3.48 -19.65
N ARG A 180 1.32 2.15 -19.80
CA ARG A 180 0.04 1.42 -19.68
C ARG A 180 0.01 0.59 -18.40
N SER A 181 -1.16 0.53 -17.77
CA SER A 181 -1.39 -0.29 -16.58
C SER A 181 -1.19 -1.77 -16.85
N LYS A 182 -0.60 -2.48 -15.88
CA LYS A 182 -0.48 -3.95 -15.89
C LYS A 182 -1.34 -4.53 -14.78
N GLY A 183 -2.10 -5.60 -15.07
CA GLY A 183 -2.88 -6.34 -14.08
C GLY A 183 -2.02 -7.38 -13.39
N VAL A 184 -1.69 -7.17 -12.12
CA VAL A 184 -0.96 -8.11 -11.28
C VAL A 184 -1.90 -9.19 -10.80
N MET A 185 -1.59 -10.47 -11.06
CA MET A 185 -2.37 -11.63 -10.64
C MET A 185 -1.89 -12.13 -9.29
N LEU A 186 -2.77 -12.14 -8.31
CA LEU A 186 -2.46 -12.56 -6.94
C LEU A 186 -3.34 -13.72 -6.49
N SER A 187 -2.73 -14.65 -5.75
CA SER A 187 -3.40 -15.78 -5.11
C SER A 187 -3.65 -15.53 -3.62
N GLU A 188 -4.46 -16.35 -2.98
CA GLU A 188 -4.63 -16.38 -1.53
C GLU A 188 -3.29 -16.62 -0.81
N LYS A 189 -2.48 -17.57 -1.31
CA LYS A 189 -1.14 -17.85 -0.79
C LYS A 189 -0.24 -16.62 -0.76
N ASN A 190 -0.28 -15.79 -1.81
CA ASN A 190 0.54 -14.58 -1.85
C ASN A 190 0.21 -13.64 -0.69
N TYR A 191 -1.09 -13.38 -0.43
CA TYR A 191 -1.53 -12.50 0.65
C TYR A 191 -1.18 -13.04 2.04
N PHE A 192 -1.43 -14.33 2.31
CA PHE A 192 -1.13 -14.89 3.62
C PHE A 192 0.38 -15.01 3.88
N THR A 193 1.20 -15.23 2.83
CA THR A 193 2.66 -15.13 2.95
C THR A 193 3.09 -13.70 3.33
N ALA A 194 2.49 -12.68 2.71
CA ALA A 194 2.76 -11.30 3.08
C ALA A 194 2.28 -10.99 4.52
N CYS A 195 1.14 -11.51 4.95
CA CYS A 195 0.65 -11.35 6.32
C CYS A 195 1.62 -11.87 7.36
N GLN A 196 2.35 -12.97 7.10
CA GLN A 196 3.35 -13.49 8.03
C GLN A 196 4.40 -12.44 8.38
N MET A 197 4.89 -11.68 7.40
CA MET A 197 5.84 -10.57 7.63
C MET A 197 5.25 -9.51 8.59
N TYR A 198 4.00 -9.09 8.35
CA TYR A 198 3.36 -8.08 9.18
C TYR A 198 3.07 -8.59 10.60
N ILE A 199 2.65 -9.84 10.75
CA ILE A 199 2.38 -10.46 12.05
C ILE A 199 3.69 -10.64 12.86
N ASP A 200 4.79 -11.04 12.21
CA ASP A 200 6.10 -11.13 12.87
C ASP A 200 6.63 -9.75 13.25
N GLY A 201 6.46 -8.75 12.36
CA GLY A 201 6.85 -7.36 12.64
C GLY A 201 6.14 -6.74 13.83
N LEU A 202 4.91 -7.15 14.12
CA LEU A 202 4.18 -6.71 15.31
C LEU A 202 4.84 -7.15 16.64
N LYS A 203 5.55 -8.27 16.65
CA LYS A 203 6.32 -8.69 17.80
C LYS A 203 7.33 -7.62 18.21
N SER A 204 8.01 -7.01 17.26
CA SER A 204 8.94 -5.91 17.53
C SER A 204 8.26 -4.68 18.14
N VAL A 205 7.00 -4.40 17.77
CA VAL A 205 6.20 -3.33 18.39
C VAL A 205 5.87 -3.65 19.84
N LEU A 206 5.47 -4.89 20.11
CA LEU A 206 5.13 -5.35 21.47
C LEU A 206 6.36 -5.40 22.39
N ASP A 207 7.50 -5.83 21.87
CA ASP A 207 8.76 -5.85 22.61
C ASP A 207 9.25 -4.42 22.94
N TYR A 208 8.93 -3.43 22.06
CA TYR A 208 9.26 -2.03 22.30
C TYR A 208 8.36 -1.36 23.34
N GLU A 209 7.07 -1.70 23.36
CA GLU A 209 6.06 -1.10 24.24
C GLU A 209 5.30 -2.17 25.04
N GLU A 210 5.92 -2.72 26.07
CA GLU A 210 5.27 -3.72 26.97
C GLU A 210 3.91 -3.26 27.53
N ARG A 211 3.69 -1.93 27.64
CA ARG A 211 2.40 -1.35 28.06
C ARG A 211 1.24 -1.70 27.14
N LEU A 212 1.52 -2.02 25.88
CA LEU A 212 0.52 -2.32 24.84
C LEU A 212 0.08 -3.77 24.84
N VAL A 213 0.85 -4.64 25.49
CA VAL A 213 0.50 -6.06 25.61
C VAL A 213 -0.91 -6.26 26.17
N PRO A 214 -1.35 -5.55 27.24
CA PRO A 214 -2.73 -5.65 27.72
C PRO A 214 -3.77 -5.23 26.67
N GLN A 215 -3.58 -4.09 26.00
CA GLN A 215 -4.51 -3.60 24.95
C GLN A 215 -4.54 -4.55 23.76
N TYR A 216 -3.38 -5.09 23.39
CA TYR A 216 -3.25 -6.11 22.35
C TYR A 216 -3.98 -7.40 22.73
N LEU A 217 -3.85 -7.85 23.98
CA LEU A 217 -4.54 -9.03 24.51
C LEU A 217 -6.05 -8.80 24.66
N ASP A 218 -6.45 -7.61 25.11
CA ASP A 218 -7.86 -7.20 25.21
C ASP A 218 -8.47 -6.88 23.85
N GLN A 219 -7.63 -6.81 22.80
CA GLN A 219 -8.02 -6.69 21.39
C GLN A 219 -8.84 -5.45 21.07
N THR A 220 -8.50 -4.37 21.74
CA THR A 220 -9.05 -3.04 21.48
C THR A 220 -8.21 -2.25 20.48
N PHE A 221 -7.16 -2.85 19.91
CA PHE A 221 -6.28 -2.20 18.95
C PHE A 221 -7.03 -1.81 17.68
N SER A 222 -6.81 -0.59 17.23
CA SER A 222 -7.52 -0.03 16.09
C SER A 222 -6.58 0.67 15.11
N HIS A 223 -6.88 0.53 13.84
CA HIS A 223 -6.09 1.10 12.76
C HIS A 223 -6.92 2.08 11.94
N PHE A 224 -6.42 3.31 11.80
CA PHE A 224 -7.01 4.31 10.93
C PHE A 224 -6.51 4.13 9.51
N THR A 225 -7.40 3.92 8.55
CA THR A 225 -7.05 3.75 7.15
C THR A 225 -7.60 4.87 6.27
N LEU A 226 -6.67 5.61 5.67
CA LEU A 226 -6.93 6.61 4.63
C LEU A 226 -6.49 6.09 3.26
N VAL A 227 -5.57 5.12 3.23
CA VAL A 227 -5.06 4.55 1.98
C VAL A 227 -6.20 3.84 1.26
N PRO A 228 -6.47 4.18 -0.01
CA PRO A 228 -7.59 3.58 -0.75
C PRO A 228 -7.47 2.06 -0.86
N MET A 229 -8.60 1.36 -0.75
CA MET A 229 -8.67 -0.11 -0.79
C MET A 229 -8.38 -0.71 -2.19
N PHE A 230 -8.41 0.09 -3.25
CA PHE A 230 -7.91 -0.35 -4.57
C PHE A 230 -6.37 -0.39 -4.64
N HIS A 231 -5.68 0.20 -3.67
CA HIS A 231 -4.23 0.17 -3.55
C HIS A 231 -3.81 -0.91 -2.56
N LEU A 232 -2.73 -1.63 -2.88
CA LEU A 232 -2.25 -2.74 -2.08
C LEU A 232 -2.07 -2.40 -0.59
N ALA A 233 -1.48 -1.24 -0.27
CA ALA A 233 -1.24 -0.83 1.12
C ALA A 233 -2.53 -0.63 1.94
N GLY A 234 -3.64 -0.26 1.30
CA GLY A 234 -4.97 -0.25 1.94
C GLY A 234 -5.56 -1.65 2.01
N PHE A 235 -5.46 -2.40 0.90
CA PHE A 235 -6.08 -3.71 0.78
C PHE A 235 -5.51 -4.75 1.74
N ILE A 236 -4.19 -4.79 1.95
CA ILE A 236 -3.54 -5.72 2.86
C ILE A 236 -4.02 -5.56 4.32
N CYS A 237 -4.50 -4.38 4.68
CA CYS A 237 -5.06 -4.13 6.01
C CYS A 237 -6.26 -5.05 6.32
N TYR A 238 -7.09 -5.41 5.32
CA TYR A 238 -8.17 -6.36 5.53
C TYR A 238 -7.68 -7.71 6.04
N PHE A 239 -6.56 -8.18 5.54
CA PHE A 239 -5.96 -9.46 5.94
C PHE A 239 -5.24 -9.33 7.28
N VAL A 240 -4.33 -8.38 7.42
CA VAL A 240 -3.52 -8.20 8.64
C VAL A 240 -4.40 -7.97 9.86
N TYR A 241 -5.40 -7.09 9.77
CA TYR A 241 -6.28 -6.78 10.90
C TYR A 241 -7.39 -7.81 11.07
N GLY A 242 -7.88 -8.40 9.97
CA GLY A 242 -8.87 -9.49 10.00
C GLY A 242 -8.34 -10.76 10.68
N VAL A 243 -7.09 -11.14 10.40
CA VAL A 243 -6.41 -12.26 11.06
C VAL A 243 -6.35 -12.08 12.57
N GLN A 244 -6.18 -10.84 13.04
CA GLN A 244 -6.01 -10.52 14.45
C GLN A 244 -7.32 -10.19 15.18
N GLY A 245 -8.40 -9.96 14.44
CA GLY A 245 -9.66 -9.51 15.02
C GLY A 245 -9.59 -8.08 15.57
N TRP A 246 -8.83 -7.20 14.92
CA TRP A 246 -8.69 -5.79 15.25
C TRP A 246 -9.67 -4.90 14.48
N THR A 247 -9.81 -3.66 14.95
CA THR A 247 -10.75 -2.71 14.33
C THR A 247 -10.09 -1.92 13.21
N LEU A 248 -10.78 -1.81 12.06
CA LEU A 248 -10.43 -0.86 11.00
C LEU A 248 -11.34 0.37 11.08
N ASN A 249 -10.75 1.54 11.31
CA ASN A 249 -11.41 2.84 11.24
C ASN A 249 -11.28 3.38 9.82
N LEU A 250 -12.38 3.43 9.08
CA LEU A 250 -12.38 3.79 7.66
C LEU A 250 -12.58 5.30 7.50
N CYS A 251 -11.61 5.99 6.89
CA CYS A 251 -11.79 7.32 6.35
C CYS A 251 -12.26 7.20 4.89
N CYS A 252 -13.56 7.40 4.67
CA CYS A 252 -14.16 7.20 3.35
C CYS A 252 -13.86 8.34 2.36
N ASP A 253 -13.46 9.51 2.86
CA ASP A 253 -13.12 10.69 2.06
C ASP A 253 -11.94 11.42 2.70
N ALA A 254 -10.87 11.63 1.94
CA ALA A 254 -9.67 12.32 2.43
C ALA A 254 -9.95 13.77 2.91
N ARG A 255 -11.01 14.40 2.41
CA ARG A 255 -11.44 15.73 2.86
C ARG A 255 -11.93 15.74 4.31
N ASP A 256 -12.38 14.61 4.80
CA ASP A 256 -12.91 14.42 6.14
C ASP A 256 -11.85 13.91 7.15
N LEU A 257 -10.60 13.72 6.71
CA LEU A 257 -9.51 13.15 7.51
C LEU A 257 -9.43 13.69 8.94
N ARG A 258 -9.42 15.02 9.11
CA ARG A 258 -9.28 15.63 10.44
C ARG A 258 -10.49 15.38 11.33
N ARG A 259 -11.69 15.41 10.76
CA ARG A 259 -12.94 15.09 11.46
C ARG A 259 -12.93 13.64 11.91
N ASP A 260 -12.69 12.72 10.99
CA ASP A 260 -12.75 11.28 11.24
C ASP A 260 -11.70 10.83 12.26
N MET A 261 -10.48 11.37 12.19
CA MET A 261 -9.45 11.13 13.20
C MET A 261 -9.87 11.61 14.58
N SER A 262 -10.52 12.78 14.68
CA SER A 262 -10.96 13.31 15.99
C SER A 262 -12.10 12.51 16.61
N LEU A 263 -12.93 11.85 15.79
CA LEU A 263 -14.11 11.09 16.24
C LEU A 263 -13.78 9.61 16.54
N MET A 264 -12.83 9.03 15.84
CA MET A 264 -12.50 7.60 15.95
C MET A 264 -11.12 7.41 16.57
N HIS A 265 -11.09 6.95 17.83
CA HIS A 265 -9.83 6.57 18.48
C HIS A 265 -9.08 5.55 17.63
N SER A 266 -7.79 5.77 17.43
CA SER A 266 -6.95 4.90 16.62
C SER A 266 -5.55 4.78 17.21
N ASP A 267 -5.04 3.56 17.28
CA ASP A 267 -3.68 3.26 17.78
C ASP A 267 -2.65 3.39 16.67
N ALA A 268 -3.01 2.95 15.46
CA ALA A 268 -2.11 2.88 14.32
C ALA A 268 -2.68 3.51 13.06
N MET A 269 -1.77 3.87 12.13
CA MET A 269 -2.12 4.36 10.80
C MET A 269 -1.05 3.99 9.78
N SER A 270 -1.49 3.44 8.63
CA SER A 270 -0.62 3.30 7.46
C SER A 270 -0.71 4.54 6.59
N THR A 271 0.44 5.12 6.22
CA THR A 271 0.45 6.45 5.61
C THR A 271 1.70 6.71 4.75
N PRO A 272 1.58 7.52 3.69
CA PRO A 272 2.75 7.99 2.95
C PRO A 272 3.52 9.07 3.74
N PRO A 273 4.81 9.33 3.39
CA PRO A 273 5.64 10.32 4.10
C PRO A 273 5.03 11.69 4.28
N VAL A 274 4.28 12.20 3.30
CA VAL A 274 3.64 13.52 3.37
C VAL A 274 2.65 13.65 4.54
N LEU A 275 1.93 12.57 4.89
CA LEU A 275 1.04 12.58 6.04
C LEU A 275 1.80 12.37 7.36
N VAL A 276 2.90 11.60 7.35
CA VAL A 276 3.80 11.50 8.50
C VAL A 276 4.36 12.87 8.85
N GLU A 277 4.78 13.65 7.84
CA GLU A 277 5.25 15.02 8.02
C GLU A 277 4.14 15.94 8.58
N MET A 278 2.91 15.82 8.08
CA MET A 278 1.76 16.57 8.61
C MET A 278 1.53 16.23 10.10
N ILE A 279 1.54 14.95 10.47
CA ILE A 279 1.40 14.49 11.86
C ILE A 279 2.54 15.06 12.72
N CYS A 280 3.80 14.98 12.25
CA CYS A 280 4.95 15.56 12.94
C CYS A 280 4.76 17.05 13.20
N ASN A 281 4.24 17.79 12.23
CA ASN A 281 3.97 19.21 12.37
C ASN A 281 2.86 19.52 13.38
N GLU A 282 1.78 18.73 13.46
CA GLU A 282 0.74 18.87 14.49
C GLU A 282 1.31 18.59 15.88
N VAL A 283 2.14 17.55 16.03
CA VAL A 283 2.82 17.23 17.30
C VAL A 283 3.74 18.37 17.73
N LYS A 284 4.57 18.92 16.85
CA LYS A 284 5.45 20.06 17.13
C LYS A 284 4.70 21.31 17.56
N ARG A 285 3.49 21.51 17.08
CA ARG A 285 2.59 22.62 17.48
C ARG A 285 1.87 22.39 18.81
N GLY A 286 2.07 21.23 19.45
CA GLY A 286 1.41 20.87 20.70
C GLY A 286 -0.03 20.37 20.52
N HIS A 287 -0.42 19.96 19.33
CA HIS A 287 -1.78 19.48 18.99
C HIS A 287 -1.89 17.97 18.89
N ALA A 288 -1.09 17.22 19.65
CA ALA A 288 -1.12 15.75 19.66
C ALA A 288 -2.48 15.19 20.09
N ASP A 289 -3.25 15.92 20.91
CA ASP A 289 -4.62 15.58 21.31
C ASP A 289 -5.58 15.38 20.11
N ARG A 290 -5.34 16.08 19.00
CA ARG A 290 -6.14 15.94 17.76
C ARG A 290 -5.95 14.62 17.03
N LEU A 291 -4.91 13.88 17.39
CA LEU A 291 -4.59 12.58 16.79
C LEU A 291 -5.33 11.43 17.49
N ASN A 292 -6.10 11.71 18.54
CA ASN A 292 -7.03 10.82 19.23
C ASN A 292 -6.46 9.41 19.49
N GLY A 293 -5.29 9.37 20.16
CA GLY A 293 -4.64 8.13 20.59
C GLY A 293 -3.62 7.56 19.60
N LEU A 294 -3.46 8.13 18.41
CA LEU A 294 -2.52 7.65 17.40
C LEU A 294 -1.06 7.73 17.89
N TRP A 295 -0.37 6.60 17.89
CA TRP A 295 1.01 6.49 18.32
C TRP A 295 1.88 5.61 17.41
N ASN A 296 1.30 4.73 16.58
CA ASN A 296 2.01 3.82 15.68
C ASN A 296 1.77 4.22 14.22
N LEU A 297 2.86 4.50 13.50
CA LEU A 297 2.80 4.88 12.09
C LEU A 297 3.54 3.85 11.22
N SER A 298 2.85 3.30 10.25
CA SER A 298 3.47 2.49 9.20
C SER A 298 3.66 3.34 7.95
N CYS A 299 4.91 3.69 7.65
CA CYS A 299 5.25 4.51 6.50
C CYS A 299 5.68 3.63 5.31
N SER A 300 5.07 3.87 4.16
CA SER A 300 5.38 3.15 2.93
C SER A 300 5.45 4.08 1.72
N SER A 301 5.79 3.54 0.54
CA SER A 301 5.85 4.23 -0.76
C SER A 301 7.09 5.11 -0.98
N ALA A 302 7.73 5.65 0.04
CA ALA A 302 9.01 6.35 -0.05
C ALA A 302 9.73 6.34 1.31
N ILE A 303 11.04 6.59 1.30
CA ILE A 303 11.86 6.67 2.52
C ILE A 303 11.52 7.95 3.28
N LEU A 304 11.25 7.82 4.57
CA LEU A 304 11.00 8.94 5.46
C LEU A 304 12.30 9.68 5.79
N ASP A 305 12.21 11.01 5.94
CA ASP A 305 13.35 11.80 6.44
C ASP A 305 13.68 11.39 7.89
N PRO A 306 14.93 11.00 8.19
CA PRO A 306 15.34 10.63 9.52
C PRO A 306 15.11 11.70 10.60
N ALA A 307 15.13 12.98 10.23
CA ALA A 307 14.83 14.05 11.17
C ALA A 307 13.36 13.98 11.61
N ILE A 308 12.43 13.78 10.67
CA ILE A 308 11.00 13.61 10.97
C ILE A 308 10.78 12.37 11.84
N LEU A 309 11.43 11.25 11.48
CA LEU A 309 11.36 10.01 12.26
C LEU A 309 11.86 10.23 13.69
N SER A 310 13.06 10.81 13.85
CA SER A 310 13.65 11.09 15.16
C SER A 310 12.77 12.03 16.02
N ASP A 311 12.16 13.03 15.42
CA ASP A 311 11.26 13.95 16.12
C ASP A 311 9.99 13.26 16.62
N LEU A 312 9.41 12.38 15.82
CA LEU A 312 8.22 11.62 16.22
C LEU A 312 8.53 10.60 17.32
N VAL A 313 9.65 9.86 17.18
CA VAL A 313 10.09 8.90 18.21
C VAL A 313 10.31 9.59 19.56
N LYS A 314 10.97 10.77 19.57
CA LYS A 314 11.12 11.58 20.79
C LYS A 314 9.79 12.02 21.42
N ASN A 315 8.73 12.09 20.63
CA ASN A 315 7.38 12.41 21.09
C ASN A 315 6.51 11.17 21.35
N GLY A 316 7.11 10.00 21.48
CA GLY A 316 6.44 8.76 21.88
C GLY A 316 5.76 8.00 20.73
N PHE A 317 6.05 8.31 19.47
CA PHE A 317 5.57 7.55 18.33
C PHE A 317 6.49 6.36 18.05
N TYR A 318 5.88 5.25 17.66
CA TYR A 318 6.56 4.13 17.05
C TYR A 318 6.38 4.20 15.54
N ILE A 319 7.46 4.07 14.78
CA ILE A 319 7.41 4.20 13.32
C ILE A 319 8.06 2.98 12.68
N ASN A 320 7.30 2.30 11.85
CA ASN A 320 7.86 1.29 10.95
C ASN A 320 7.84 1.77 9.51
N GLN A 321 8.85 1.39 8.75
CA GLN A 321 8.94 1.69 7.32
C GLN A 321 8.85 0.38 6.55
N CYS A 322 7.96 0.32 5.55
CA CYS A 322 7.74 -0.86 4.75
C CYS A 322 8.10 -0.60 3.29
N TYR A 323 9.07 -1.34 2.79
CA TYR A 323 9.34 -1.49 1.37
C TYR A 323 8.55 -2.67 0.84
N SER A 324 7.68 -2.43 -0.12
CA SER A 324 6.87 -3.47 -0.76
C SER A 324 6.42 -3.07 -2.16
N MET A 325 5.87 -4.02 -2.90
CA MET A 325 5.27 -3.78 -4.21
C MET A 325 4.07 -4.69 -4.44
N THR A 326 3.22 -4.33 -5.39
CA THR A 326 2.01 -5.08 -5.71
C THR A 326 2.31 -6.49 -6.19
N GLU A 327 3.38 -6.65 -6.96
CA GLU A 327 3.87 -7.92 -7.50
C GLU A 327 4.35 -8.91 -6.42
N LEU A 328 4.47 -8.45 -5.17
CA LEU A 328 4.79 -9.25 -3.98
C LEU A 328 3.64 -9.33 -2.97
N ALA A 329 2.41 -8.98 -3.38
CA ALA A 329 1.22 -8.95 -2.50
C ALA A 329 1.40 -8.11 -1.22
N GLY A 330 2.34 -7.17 -1.21
CA GLY A 330 2.68 -6.37 -0.03
C GLY A 330 3.82 -6.92 0.83
N TYR A 331 4.34 -8.08 0.52
CA TYR A 331 5.59 -8.56 1.12
C TYR A 331 6.78 -7.71 0.69
N GLY A 332 7.81 -7.63 1.54
CA GLY A 332 9.02 -6.90 1.22
C GLY A 332 10.01 -6.87 2.38
N LEU A 333 10.44 -5.67 2.75
CA LEU A 333 11.35 -5.45 3.86
C LEU A 333 10.70 -4.49 4.86
N LEU A 334 10.72 -4.87 6.13
CA LEU A 334 10.17 -4.06 7.21
C LEU A 334 11.32 -3.52 8.07
N ASN A 335 11.40 -2.19 8.18
CA ASN A 335 12.33 -1.52 9.07
C ASN A 335 11.61 -1.04 10.32
N VAL A 336 11.95 -1.65 11.44
CA VAL A 336 11.42 -1.33 12.78
C VAL A 336 12.39 -0.55 13.65
N THR A 337 13.51 -0.09 13.08
CA THR A 337 14.54 0.69 13.77
C THR A 337 14.00 2.06 14.17
N GLN A 338 14.07 2.40 15.45
CA GLN A 338 13.57 3.67 15.98
C GLN A 338 14.67 4.73 16.14
N GLU A 339 15.93 4.31 16.20
CA GLU A 339 17.09 5.20 16.40
C GLU A 339 18.37 4.58 15.82
N GLY A 340 19.44 5.37 15.71
CA GLY A 340 20.74 4.91 15.22
C GLY A 340 20.91 4.98 13.70
N ASP A 341 21.87 4.22 13.17
CA ASP A 341 22.35 4.36 11.81
C ASP A 341 21.44 3.74 10.73
N HIS A 342 20.55 2.83 11.14
CA HIS A 342 19.68 2.09 10.21
C HIS A 342 18.32 2.76 9.91
N LEU A 343 18.08 3.99 10.37
CA LEU A 343 16.84 4.73 10.13
C LEU A 343 16.48 4.89 8.64
N ARG A 344 17.46 4.83 7.77
CA ARG A 344 17.31 4.95 6.31
C ARG A 344 17.28 3.61 5.58
N ALA A 345 17.39 2.51 6.30
CA ALA A 345 17.32 1.19 5.69
C ALA A 345 15.88 0.87 5.25
N LEU A 346 15.75 0.04 4.23
CA LEU A 346 14.47 -0.57 3.87
C LEU A 346 14.04 -1.62 4.90
N GLY A 347 14.98 -2.19 5.64
CA GLY A 347 14.82 -3.27 6.62
C GLY A 347 15.71 -4.46 6.34
N LYS A 348 15.39 -5.57 6.98
CA LYS A 348 16.03 -6.89 6.79
C LYS A 348 15.00 -7.90 6.30
N PRO A 349 15.41 -8.95 5.55
CA PRO A 349 14.53 -10.10 5.30
C PRO A 349 14.13 -10.79 6.59
N ASP A 350 12.89 -11.23 6.67
CA ASP A 350 12.30 -11.94 7.81
C ASP A 350 12.42 -13.48 7.72
N GLY A 351 12.77 -13.99 6.54
CA GLY A 351 12.95 -15.41 6.27
C GLY A 351 11.69 -16.15 5.77
N PHE A 352 10.54 -15.50 5.62
CA PHE A 352 9.34 -16.10 5.02
C PHE A 352 9.46 -16.23 3.51
N CYS A 353 10.23 -15.32 2.88
CA CYS A 353 10.66 -15.40 1.50
C CYS A 353 12.16 -15.19 1.39
N GLU A 354 12.73 -15.68 0.29
CA GLU A 354 14.14 -15.43 -0.02
C GLU A 354 14.29 -14.04 -0.64
N VAL A 355 15.21 -13.23 -0.12
CA VAL A 355 15.53 -11.91 -0.64
C VAL A 355 17.04 -11.80 -0.84
N LYS A 356 17.47 -11.31 -2.00
CA LYS A 356 18.88 -11.07 -2.30
C LYS A 356 19.05 -9.78 -3.11
N VAL A 357 20.26 -9.26 -3.10
CA VAL A 357 20.72 -8.30 -4.11
C VAL A 357 21.58 -9.09 -5.10
N ASP A 358 21.27 -8.99 -6.39
CA ASP A 358 22.00 -9.66 -7.44
C ASP A 358 23.31 -8.92 -7.81
N GLU A 359 24.06 -9.46 -8.75
CA GLU A 359 25.34 -8.87 -9.22
C GLU A 359 25.18 -7.49 -9.89
N THR A 360 23.96 -7.14 -10.33
CA THR A 360 23.64 -5.81 -10.89
C THR A 360 23.22 -4.81 -9.81
N GLY A 361 23.11 -5.24 -8.56
CA GLY A 361 22.58 -4.44 -7.44
C GLY A 361 21.07 -4.46 -7.31
N GLU A 362 20.35 -5.31 -8.07
CA GLU A 362 18.89 -5.37 -8.05
C GLU A 362 18.37 -6.24 -6.90
N ILE A 363 17.34 -5.76 -6.19
CA ILE A 363 16.61 -6.57 -5.22
C ILE A 363 15.81 -7.63 -5.97
N CYS A 364 16.05 -8.90 -5.62
CA CYS A 364 15.29 -10.03 -6.14
C CYS A 364 14.61 -10.78 -4.99
N VAL A 365 13.36 -11.19 -5.19
CA VAL A 365 12.56 -11.90 -4.18
C VAL A 365 12.01 -13.20 -4.76
N ARG A 366 12.05 -14.28 -3.97
CA ARG A 366 11.50 -15.59 -4.32
C ARG A 366 10.73 -16.19 -3.15
N GLY A 367 9.55 -16.73 -3.41
CA GLY A 367 8.74 -17.41 -2.39
C GLY A 367 7.25 -17.28 -2.60
N GLY A 368 6.49 -17.60 -1.56
CA GLY A 368 5.03 -17.60 -1.60
C GLY A 368 4.37 -16.26 -1.85
N CYS A 369 5.09 -15.16 -1.64
CA CYS A 369 4.59 -13.80 -1.88
C CYS A 369 4.60 -13.38 -3.35
N VAL A 370 5.36 -14.07 -4.22
CA VAL A 370 5.54 -13.67 -5.63
C VAL A 370 4.25 -13.89 -6.40
N MET A 371 3.81 -12.87 -7.14
CA MET A 371 2.61 -12.90 -7.98
C MET A 371 2.60 -14.09 -8.96
N LEU A 372 1.42 -14.46 -9.44
CA LEU A 372 1.26 -15.46 -10.50
C LEU A 372 1.75 -14.95 -11.87
N GLY A 373 1.92 -13.65 -12.03
CA GLY A 373 2.34 -12.98 -13.24
C GLY A 373 1.45 -11.80 -13.60
N TYR A 374 1.67 -11.23 -14.79
CA TYR A 374 0.82 -10.16 -15.33
C TYR A 374 -0.31 -10.74 -16.19
N TYR A 375 -1.53 -10.31 -15.93
CA TYR A 375 -2.72 -10.78 -16.61
C TYR A 375 -2.69 -10.49 -18.11
N LYS A 376 -2.86 -11.53 -18.94
CA LYS A 376 -2.78 -11.49 -20.40
C LYS A 376 -1.44 -10.93 -20.95
N ASP A 377 -0.36 -10.93 -20.13
CA ASP A 377 0.96 -10.47 -20.55
C ASP A 377 2.09 -11.43 -20.12
N PRO A 378 2.19 -12.60 -20.77
CA PRO A 378 3.22 -13.59 -20.47
C PRO A 378 4.63 -13.10 -20.75
N LYS A 379 4.80 -12.15 -21.71
CA LYS A 379 6.09 -11.57 -22.01
C LYS A 379 6.59 -10.72 -20.84
N ALA A 380 5.80 -9.78 -20.36
CA ALA A 380 6.17 -8.98 -19.19
C ALA A 380 6.37 -9.85 -17.95
N THR A 381 5.60 -10.93 -17.82
CA THR A 381 5.79 -11.91 -16.72
C THR A 381 7.19 -12.55 -16.79
N ALA A 382 7.60 -13.06 -17.95
CA ALA A 382 8.91 -13.68 -18.14
C ALA A 382 10.09 -12.68 -18.04
N GLU A 383 9.85 -11.40 -18.30
CA GLU A 383 10.84 -10.33 -18.09
C GLU A 383 10.98 -9.94 -16.60
N THR A 384 9.95 -10.24 -15.78
CA THR A 384 9.92 -9.85 -14.36
C THR A 384 10.21 -11.02 -13.43
N ILE A 385 9.76 -12.24 -13.77
CA ILE A 385 10.00 -13.46 -12.99
C ILE A 385 10.86 -14.39 -13.85
N ASP A 386 12.07 -14.70 -13.36
CA ASP A 386 12.98 -15.56 -14.07
C ASP A 386 12.60 -17.05 -13.98
N LYS A 387 13.32 -17.92 -14.71
CA LYS A 387 13.08 -19.37 -14.75
C LYS A 387 13.27 -20.08 -13.40
N ASP A 388 13.99 -19.46 -12.46
CA ASP A 388 14.29 -19.98 -11.13
C ASP A 388 13.31 -19.44 -10.07
N GLY A 389 12.29 -18.67 -10.51
CA GLY A 389 11.22 -18.09 -9.68
C GLY A 389 11.61 -16.83 -8.94
N TRP A 390 12.73 -16.18 -9.29
CA TRP A 390 13.08 -14.88 -8.73
C TRP A 390 12.33 -13.77 -9.45
N LEU A 391 11.62 -12.96 -8.67
CA LEU A 391 11.03 -11.72 -9.14
C LEU A 391 12.09 -10.60 -9.06
N HIS A 392 12.35 -9.98 -10.19
CA HIS A 392 13.22 -8.83 -10.36
C HIS A 392 12.43 -7.54 -10.12
N THR A 393 12.71 -6.84 -9.02
CA THR A 393 11.89 -5.70 -8.58
C THR A 393 12.09 -4.43 -9.41
N GLY A 394 13.19 -4.34 -10.12
CA GLY A 394 13.66 -3.11 -10.77
C GLY A 394 14.23 -2.07 -9.80
N ASP A 395 14.25 -2.36 -8.50
CA ASP A 395 14.80 -1.49 -7.46
C ASP A 395 16.21 -1.94 -7.09
N LEU A 396 17.13 -0.97 -7.00
CA LEU A 396 18.53 -1.22 -6.68
C LEU A 396 18.81 -0.94 -5.22
N ALA A 397 19.61 -1.82 -4.58
CA ALA A 397 19.99 -1.67 -3.19
C ALA A 397 21.44 -2.11 -2.95
N ARG A 398 21.98 -1.67 -1.83
CA ARG A 398 23.16 -2.25 -1.19
C ARG A 398 22.77 -2.89 0.13
N VAL A 399 23.53 -3.86 0.56
CA VAL A 399 23.39 -4.51 1.86
C VAL A 399 24.61 -4.17 2.70
N ASP A 400 24.42 -3.83 3.98
CA ASP A 400 25.52 -3.62 4.90
C ASP A 400 25.96 -4.92 5.59
N GLU A 401 27.00 -4.84 6.44
CA GLU A 401 27.55 -5.99 7.17
C GLU A 401 26.56 -6.59 8.17
N GLU A 402 25.57 -5.82 8.61
CA GLU A 402 24.51 -6.26 9.54
C GLU A 402 23.29 -6.84 8.81
N GLY A 403 23.26 -6.83 7.48
CA GLY A 403 22.19 -7.36 6.64
C GLY A 403 21.02 -6.39 6.40
N TYR A 404 21.21 -5.09 6.65
CA TYR A 404 20.22 -4.08 6.27
C TYR A 404 20.34 -3.70 4.82
N TYR A 405 19.20 -3.60 4.15
CA TYR A 405 19.07 -3.18 2.76
C TYR A 405 18.88 -1.66 2.67
N TYR A 406 19.57 -1.00 1.76
CA TYR A 406 19.46 0.44 1.51
C TYR A 406 19.21 0.70 0.04
N MET A 407 18.10 1.39 -0.26
CA MET A 407 17.78 1.80 -1.62
C MET A 407 18.88 2.68 -2.21
N THR A 408 19.35 2.34 -3.41
CA THR A 408 20.35 3.12 -4.17
C THR A 408 19.79 3.73 -5.44
N GLY A 409 18.63 3.25 -5.91
CA GLY A 409 17.95 3.80 -7.08
C GLY A 409 16.97 2.83 -7.72
N ARG A 410 16.56 3.15 -8.96
CA ARG A 410 15.75 2.27 -9.80
C ARG A 410 16.47 1.97 -11.11
N LYS A 411 16.53 0.71 -11.48
CA LYS A 411 17.19 0.22 -12.70
C LYS A 411 16.75 0.99 -13.96
N LYS A 412 15.44 1.24 -14.10
CA LYS A 412 14.84 1.99 -15.21
C LYS A 412 15.13 3.49 -15.23
N ASN A 413 15.52 4.05 -14.08
CA ASN A 413 15.83 5.47 -13.94
C ASN A 413 17.33 5.76 -14.14
N LEU A 414 18.16 4.71 -14.17
CA LEU A 414 19.59 4.89 -14.38
C LEU A 414 19.85 5.70 -15.65
N ILE A 415 20.65 6.73 -15.53
CA ILE A 415 21.21 7.46 -16.65
C ILE A 415 22.42 6.66 -17.13
N ILE A 416 22.30 6.09 -18.34
CA ILE A 416 23.38 5.32 -18.95
C ILE A 416 24.17 6.29 -19.82
N LEU A 417 25.40 6.58 -19.41
CA LEU A 417 26.27 7.49 -20.15
C LEU A 417 26.92 6.80 -21.37
N ASP A 418 27.23 7.59 -22.39
CA ASP A 418 27.95 7.09 -23.61
C ASP A 418 29.28 6.40 -23.25
N SER A 419 29.87 6.69 -22.09
CA SER A 419 31.08 6.06 -21.54
C SER A 419 30.85 4.71 -20.86
N GLY A 420 29.54 4.29 -20.72
CA GLY A 420 29.14 3.00 -20.16
C GLY A 420 28.88 3.00 -18.66
N GLU A 421 29.12 4.11 -17.95
CA GLU A 421 28.75 4.19 -16.53
C GLU A 421 27.26 4.42 -16.33
N ASN A 422 26.75 3.84 -15.25
CA ASN A 422 25.38 4.02 -14.77
C ASN A 422 25.35 5.02 -13.63
N VAL A 423 24.48 6.02 -13.73
CA VAL A 423 24.29 7.04 -12.69
C VAL A 423 22.86 6.99 -12.18
N SER A 424 22.71 6.79 -10.85
CA SER A 424 21.41 6.87 -10.20
C SER A 424 20.98 8.34 -10.02
N PRO A 425 19.87 8.77 -10.63
CA PRO A 425 19.32 10.10 -10.40
C PRO A 425 18.97 10.32 -8.92
N GLU A 426 18.46 9.31 -8.25
CA GLU A 426 18.04 9.38 -6.86
C GLU A 426 19.22 9.66 -5.90
N GLU A 427 20.40 9.14 -6.21
CA GLU A 427 21.62 9.45 -5.47
C GLU A 427 21.95 10.95 -5.54
N LEU A 428 21.89 11.53 -6.74
CA LEU A 428 22.17 12.94 -6.95
C LEU A 428 21.08 13.84 -6.38
N GLU A 429 19.81 13.46 -6.49
CA GLU A 429 18.67 14.17 -5.88
C GLU A 429 18.79 14.25 -4.37
N LYS A 430 19.21 13.16 -3.71
CA LYS A 430 19.47 13.15 -2.27
C LYS A 430 20.60 14.11 -1.87
N LEU A 431 21.63 14.26 -2.72
CA LEU A 431 22.70 15.21 -2.48
C LEU A 431 22.22 16.66 -2.68
N LEU A 432 21.40 16.90 -3.71
CA LEU A 432 20.78 18.19 -3.98
C LEU A 432 19.83 18.63 -2.87
N GLY A 433 19.08 17.70 -2.27
CA GLY A 433 18.19 17.95 -1.16
C GLY A 433 18.86 18.46 0.13
N LYS A 434 20.18 18.49 0.20
CA LYS A 434 20.93 19.14 1.30
C LYS A 434 21.00 20.66 1.17
N CYS A 435 20.56 21.23 0.05
CA CYS A 435 20.51 22.66 -0.18
C CYS A 435 19.15 23.21 0.27
N ASP A 436 19.13 24.06 1.30
CA ASP A 436 17.90 24.67 1.85
C ASP A 436 17.13 25.52 0.83
N ALA A 437 17.76 25.95 -0.26
CA ALA A 437 17.12 26.68 -1.35
C ALA A 437 16.32 25.77 -2.29
N ILE A 438 16.51 24.45 -2.23
CA ILE A 438 15.86 23.47 -3.11
C ILE A 438 14.61 22.91 -2.39
N LYS A 439 13.42 23.21 -2.92
CA LYS A 439 12.16 22.64 -2.44
C LYS A 439 11.94 21.24 -2.99
N GLU A 440 12.20 21.04 -4.29
CA GLU A 440 12.07 19.79 -5.00
C GLU A 440 13.09 19.74 -6.13
N CYS A 441 13.56 18.55 -6.48
CA CYS A 441 14.40 18.38 -7.66
C CYS A 441 14.17 17.03 -8.35
N ILE A 442 14.47 17.01 -9.64
CA ILE A 442 14.52 15.80 -10.46
C ILE A 442 15.82 15.84 -11.24
N VAL A 443 16.60 14.76 -11.15
CA VAL A 443 17.76 14.54 -11.99
C VAL A 443 17.38 13.62 -13.14
N LYS A 444 17.76 13.99 -14.36
CA LYS A 444 17.47 13.22 -15.57
C LYS A 444 18.53 13.45 -16.64
N GLU A 445 18.48 12.63 -17.67
CA GLU A 445 19.26 12.89 -18.87
C GLU A 445 18.73 14.12 -19.62
N MET A 446 19.61 15.06 -19.94
CA MET A 446 19.32 16.28 -20.67
C MET A 446 20.38 16.47 -21.78
N GLY A 447 20.01 16.11 -23.00
CA GLY A 447 20.94 16.23 -24.15
C GLY A 447 22.23 15.45 -23.95
N LYS A 448 22.15 14.16 -23.62
CA LYS A 448 23.28 13.25 -23.30
C LYS A 448 24.17 13.69 -22.13
N LYS A 449 23.65 14.52 -21.26
CA LYS A 449 24.32 14.98 -20.03
C LYS A 449 23.42 14.79 -18.84
N ILE A 450 24.01 14.68 -17.64
CA ILE A 450 23.24 14.70 -16.42
C ILE A 450 22.75 16.13 -16.18
N GLY A 451 21.44 16.31 -16.10
CA GLY A 451 20.81 17.57 -15.77
C GLY A 451 19.87 17.45 -14.59
N THR A 452 19.54 18.57 -13.98
CA THR A 452 18.53 18.67 -12.90
C THR A 452 17.52 19.77 -13.19
N VAL A 453 16.24 19.48 -12.89
CA VAL A 453 15.19 20.50 -12.79
C VAL A 453 14.91 20.70 -11.30
N VAL A 454 15.01 21.93 -10.83
CA VAL A 454 14.91 22.29 -9.42
C VAL A 454 13.76 23.26 -9.22
N CYS A 455 12.85 22.94 -8.27
CA CYS A 455 11.88 23.92 -7.78
C CYS A 455 12.52 24.76 -6.68
N CYS A 456 12.60 26.06 -6.90
CA CYS A 456 13.13 27.03 -5.93
C CYS A 456 12.50 28.42 -6.16
N GLU A 457 12.63 29.32 -5.19
CA GLU A 457 12.25 30.71 -5.34
C GLU A 457 13.17 31.44 -6.32
N ASP A 458 12.66 32.44 -7.04
CA ASP A 458 13.42 33.14 -8.10
C ASP A 458 14.69 33.78 -7.60
N ASP A 459 14.68 34.35 -6.40
CA ASP A 459 15.84 34.97 -5.74
C ASP A 459 16.87 33.95 -5.26
N LYS A 460 16.51 32.63 -5.20
CA LYS A 460 17.38 31.52 -4.76
C LYS A 460 18.10 30.80 -5.89
N GLN A 461 17.78 31.07 -7.15
CA GLN A 461 18.36 30.36 -8.31
C GLN A 461 19.89 30.43 -8.36
N GLN A 462 20.49 31.55 -8.00
CA GLN A 462 21.95 31.69 -7.93
C GLN A 462 22.56 30.83 -6.83
N GLN A 463 21.89 30.75 -5.67
CA GLN A 463 22.32 29.90 -4.56
C GLN A 463 22.32 28.42 -4.97
N VAL A 464 21.24 27.97 -5.66
CA VAL A 464 21.15 26.61 -6.21
C VAL A 464 22.29 26.30 -7.17
N LYS A 465 22.58 27.18 -8.14
CA LYS A 465 23.66 27.00 -9.11
C LYS A 465 25.03 26.96 -8.45
N ALA A 466 25.27 27.81 -7.45
CA ALA A 466 26.51 27.80 -6.67
C ALA A 466 26.66 26.48 -5.88
N PHE A 467 25.58 26.02 -5.24
CA PHE A 467 25.56 24.73 -4.54
C PHE A 467 25.89 23.55 -5.47
N VAL A 468 25.26 23.48 -6.65
CA VAL A 468 25.56 22.43 -7.64
C VAL A 468 27.00 22.50 -8.10
N THR A 469 27.57 23.69 -8.29
CA THR A 469 28.98 23.86 -8.66
C THR A 469 29.89 23.28 -7.58
N GLU A 470 29.62 23.56 -6.32
CA GLU A 470 30.40 23.04 -5.20
C GLU A 470 30.23 21.52 -5.03
N LEU A 471 28.98 21.03 -5.14
CA LEU A 471 28.67 19.61 -5.12
C LEU A 471 29.45 18.85 -6.22
N ASN A 472 29.51 19.41 -7.42
CA ASN A 472 30.25 18.81 -8.54
C ASN A 472 31.73 18.65 -8.26
N ARG A 473 32.36 19.42 -7.39
CA ARG A 473 33.74 19.27 -6.98
C ARG A 473 33.96 18.02 -6.14
N THR A 474 32.96 17.60 -5.42
CA THR A 474 33.01 16.38 -4.59
C THR A 474 32.62 15.12 -5.35
N LEU A 475 32.02 15.24 -6.54
CA LEU A 475 31.56 14.13 -7.35
C LEU A 475 32.59 13.67 -8.38
N PRO A 476 32.66 12.34 -8.64
CA PRO A 476 33.40 11.81 -9.79
C PRO A 476 32.94 12.50 -11.09
N MET A 477 33.83 12.62 -12.06
CA MET A 477 33.58 13.38 -13.29
C MET A 477 32.29 12.91 -14.00
N TYR A 478 32.06 11.62 -14.07
CA TYR A 478 30.92 11.03 -14.75
C TYR A 478 29.58 11.26 -14.03
N LYS A 479 29.58 11.60 -12.73
CA LYS A 479 28.36 11.93 -11.95
C LYS A 479 28.03 13.42 -11.91
N ARG A 480 28.83 14.28 -12.51
CA ARG A 480 28.63 15.73 -12.40
C ARG A 480 27.41 16.20 -13.15
N ILE A 481 26.63 17.07 -12.47
CA ILE A 481 25.44 17.70 -13.02
C ILE A 481 25.88 18.84 -13.94
N SER A 482 25.58 18.71 -15.22
CA SER A 482 26.04 19.66 -16.25
C SER A 482 24.98 20.71 -16.62
N VAL A 483 23.69 20.41 -16.39
CA VAL A 483 22.56 21.29 -16.72
C VAL A 483 21.74 21.52 -15.45
N VAL A 484 21.43 22.78 -15.15
CA VAL A 484 20.59 23.17 -14.01
C VAL A 484 19.48 24.08 -14.51
N GLU A 485 18.26 23.58 -14.51
CA GLU A 485 17.04 24.34 -14.80
C GLU A 485 16.33 24.64 -13.49
N CYS A 486 15.92 25.88 -13.27
CA CYS A 486 15.18 26.31 -12.10
C CYS A 486 13.74 26.70 -12.49
N SER A 487 12.77 26.32 -11.65
CA SER A 487 11.36 26.66 -11.78
C SER A 487 10.84 27.18 -10.45
N ALA A 488 10.02 28.22 -10.48
CA ALA A 488 9.26 28.66 -9.31
C ALA A 488 8.03 27.78 -9.05
N GLU A 489 7.53 27.10 -10.09
CA GLU A 489 6.38 26.22 -10.02
C GLU A 489 6.76 24.84 -9.48
N PRO A 490 5.86 24.18 -8.69
CA PRO A 490 6.05 22.82 -8.24
C PRO A 490 6.27 21.84 -9.41
N LEU A 491 7.10 20.84 -9.20
CA LEU A 491 7.38 19.83 -10.22
C LEU A 491 6.15 18.92 -10.45
N PRO A 492 5.94 18.44 -11.69
CA PRO A 492 4.77 17.64 -12.03
C PRO A 492 4.72 16.32 -11.25
N ARG A 493 3.51 15.97 -10.79
CA ARG A 493 3.25 14.75 -10.01
C ARG A 493 2.14 13.91 -10.63
N ASN A 494 2.16 12.62 -10.36
CA ASN A 494 1.03 11.74 -10.68
C ASN A 494 -0.08 11.87 -9.63
N ALA A 495 -1.21 11.18 -9.86
CA ALA A 495 -2.37 11.17 -8.96
C ALA A 495 -2.07 10.69 -7.52
N LEU A 496 -0.96 10.00 -7.30
CA LEU A 496 -0.48 9.55 -5.98
C LEU A 496 0.55 10.49 -5.36
N GLY A 497 0.74 11.68 -5.94
CA GLY A 497 1.68 12.68 -5.45
C GLY A 497 3.16 12.42 -5.76
N LYS A 498 3.49 11.38 -6.54
CA LYS A 498 4.86 11.04 -6.91
C LYS A 498 5.36 11.91 -8.07
N LEU A 499 6.58 12.44 -7.95
CA LEU A 499 7.23 13.24 -9.00
C LEU A 499 7.34 12.46 -10.32
N LEU A 500 7.00 13.15 -11.42
CA LEU A 500 7.11 12.62 -12.79
C LEU A 500 8.45 13.06 -13.39
N ARG A 501 9.27 12.08 -13.82
CA ARG A 501 10.58 12.30 -14.44
C ARG A 501 10.54 12.57 -15.96
N ARG A 502 9.45 13.13 -16.46
CA ARG A 502 9.29 13.43 -17.91
C ARG A 502 9.87 14.78 -18.27
#